data_f2e5bd3795c41cacc6a73b9edf8fa41e
#
_entry.id   f2e5bd3795c41cacc6a73b9edf8fa41e
#
_cell.length_a   1.000
_cell.length_b   1.000
_cell.length_c   1.000
_cell.angle_alpha   90.00
_cell.angle_beta   90.00
_cell.angle_gamma   90.00
#
_symmetry.space_group_name_H-M   'P 1'
#
loop_
_entity.id
_entity.type
_entity.pdbx_description
1 polymer ?
#
loop_
_entity_poly.entity_id
_entity_poly.type
_entity_poly.pdbx_seq_one_letter_code
_entity_poly.pdbx_strand_id
1 'polypeptide(L)'
;MSNSIRYISLEPVNLKTTYSEYDTIEFDVIFSGRKLRLNNIRLAADIATPNATPTTGDLRTKNTINDFQLDPMVGAHSFIDSISTEFSNAGKNSGTVESLQEYPRYAKMYYAGTQTMDGQMGSACACELRCPSMKCSNVLLRGGQAGKAAAQVYIPSNPHELANFSVRPRFLLNSVSSAQGEPMLSERQVGSCRISIRLSRFSNVFNGAGAIADITSYSLANVRLLYQTYADDGTDMPLVARTKANIKQNVNGNAITLNARLPIMANSMTASFFPVEDMNSAQKNTLALPEPPAVSRLEFSFNDSTNSYISYELRDKNSILQRAIQSLNPMDETNAVSLDMIKSGDMYMIGLGWESFIDLSRQKFSLLLNSGIGSSATDYTLYSYFHGILEM
;
A
#
# COMPACT_ATOMS: atom_id res chain seq x y z
N MET A 1 3.75 -38.46 7.80
CA MET A 1 4.91 -37.72 7.25
C MET A 1 4.96 -36.40 8.01
N SER A 2 6.09 -36.01 8.59
CA SER A 2 6.18 -34.75 9.34
C SER A 2 6.03 -33.60 8.30
N ASN A 3 5.01 -32.76 8.50
CA ASN A 3 4.84 -31.52 7.74
C ASN A 3 5.99 -30.56 8.09
N SER A 4 7.18 -30.82 7.56
CA SER A 4 8.34 -29.99 7.86
C SER A 4 8.18 -28.63 7.21
N ILE A 5 7.96 -27.61 8.03
CA ILE A 5 8.00 -26.20 7.60
C ILE A 5 9.44 -25.84 7.31
N ARG A 6 9.66 -25.13 6.20
CA ARG A 6 10.95 -24.49 5.91
C ARG A 6 10.77 -22.98 5.80
N TYR A 7 11.65 -22.26 6.44
CA TYR A 7 11.78 -20.81 6.29
C TYR A 7 12.79 -20.53 5.19
N ILE A 8 12.39 -19.76 4.22
CA ILE A 8 13.22 -19.35 3.08
C ILE A 8 13.53 -17.87 3.19
N SER A 9 14.78 -17.53 3.00
CA SER A 9 15.27 -16.17 2.80
C SER A 9 15.86 -16.10 1.41
N LEU A 10 15.15 -15.49 0.47
CA LEU A 10 15.49 -15.43 -0.93
C LEU A 10 16.15 -14.10 -1.26
N GLU A 11 17.30 -14.14 -1.92
CA GLU A 11 17.97 -12.97 -2.46
C GLU A 11 17.36 -12.58 -3.81
N PRO A 12 17.41 -11.28 -4.19
CA PRO A 12 16.96 -10.84 -5.50
C PRO A 12 17.73 -11.50 -6.66
N VAL A 13 17.04 -11.74 -7.77
CA VAL A 13 17.68 -12.26 -9.01
C VAL A 13 18.69 -11.25 -9.55
N ASN A 14 18.33 -9.97 -9.51
CA ASN A 14 19.18 -8.86 -9.93
C ASN A 14 19.98 -8.30 -8.76
N LEU A 15 20.77 -9.16 -8.11
CA LEU A 15 21.52 -8.85 -6.89
C LEU A 15 22.41 -7.62 -7.04
N LYS A 16 22.20 -6.65 -6.14
CA LYS A 16 23.02 -5.45 -5.95
C LYS A 16 23.43 -5.34 -4.49
N THR A 17 24.55 -4.67 -4.22
CA THR A 17 24.97 -4.35 -2.84
C THR A 17 23.95 -3.45 -2.15
N THR A 18 23.43 -2.47 -2.91
CA THR A 18 22.41 -1.53 -2.46
C THR A 18 21.43 -1.23 -3.59
N TYR A 19 20.19 -0.96 -3.22
CA TYR A 19 19.13 -0.50 -4.12
C TYR A 19 18.71 0.91 -3.72
N SER A 20 18.55 1.76 -4.72
CA SER A 20 18.16 3.16 -4.54
C SER A 20 16.74 3.40 -5.05
N GLU A 21 16.24 4.61 -4.90
CA GLU A 21 14.94 5.00 -5.46
C GLU A 21 14.84 4.66 -6.96
N TYR A 22 13.64 4.24 -7.38
CA TYR A 22 13.30 3.75 -8.72
C TYR A 22 13.93 2.43 -9.15
N ASP A 23 14.85 1.85 -8.39
CA ASP A 23 15.35 0.51 -8.68
C ASP A 23 14.21 -0.52 -8.61
N THR A 24 14.25 -1.49 -9.52
CA THR A 24 13.37 -2.65 -9.48
C THR A 24 14.12 -3.82 -8.87
N ILE A 25 13.48 -4.51 -7.94
CA ILE A 25 14.00 -5.68 -7.23
C ILE A 25 13.15 -6.88 -7.67
N GLU A 26 13.78 -7.92 -8.20
CA GLU A 26 13.10 -9.08 -8.74
C GLU A 26 13.41 -10.34 -7.92
N PHE A 27 12.38 -11.13 -7.65
CA PHE A 27 12.48 -12.39 -6.94
C PHE A 27 11.79 -13.50 -7.73
N ASP A 28 12.51 -14.57 -8.02
CA ASP A 28 11.93 -15.80 -8.55
C ASP A 28 11.65 -16.75 -7.38
N VAL A 29 10.38 -16.95 -7.05
CA VAL A 29 9.98 -17.79 -5.92
C VAL A 29 10.30 -19.25 -6.23
N ILE A 30 11.03 -19.89 -5.31
CA ILE A 30 11.51 -21.27 -5.47
C ILE A 30 10.55 -22.23 -4.75
N PHE A 31 9.88 -23.08 -5.50
CA PHE A 31 9.02 -24.13 -4.96
C PHE A 31 9.79 -25.39 -4.54
N SER A 32 10.73 -25.87 -5.37
CA SER A 32 11.55 -27.06 -5.10
C SER A 32 10.72 -28.29 -4.67
N GLY A 33 9.62 -28.55 -5.35
CA GLY A 33 8.70 -29.63 -4.99
C GLY A 33 7.99 -29.45 -3.66
N ARG A 34 7.79 -28.23 -3.22
CA ARG A 34 7.09 -27.81 -2.01
C ARG A 34 5.99 -26.82 -2.33
N LYS A 35 5.06 -26.62 -1.39
CA LYS A 35 4.01 -25.62 -1.49
C LYS A 35 4.43 -24.34 -0.78
N LEU A 36 4.18 -23.18 -1.40
CA LEU A 36 4.37 -21.87 -0.82
C LEU A 36 3.22 -21.56 0.14
N ARG A 37 3.53 -21.19 1.38
CA ARG A 37 2.54 -20.63 2.31
C ARG A 37 2.22 -19.20 1.91
N LEU A 38 0.96 -18.94 1.60
CA LEU A 38 0.47 -17.61 1.26
C LEU A 38 0.18 -16.78 2.52
N ASN A 39 -0.13 -15.50 2.34
CA ASN A 39 -0.45 -14.53 3.40
C ASN A 39 0.68 -14.25 4.41
N ASN A 40 1.89 -14.73 4.16
CA ASN A 40 3.03 -14.50 5.07
C ASN A 40 4.34 -14.20 4.32
N ILE A 41 4.25 -13.67 3.12
CA ILE A 41 5.41 -13.28 2.33
C ILE A 41 5.83 -11.87 2.77
N ARG A 42 7.10 -11.70 3.14
CA ARG A 42 7.62 -10.45 3.69
C ARG A 42 8.83 -9.97 2.89
N LEU A 43 8.91 -8.67 2.71
CA LEU A 43 10.12 -8.00 2.22
C LEU A 43 10.90 -7.48 3.43
N ALA A 44 12.15 -7.88 3.55
CA ALA A 44 13.07 -7.40 4.58
C ALA A 44 14.26 -6.68 3.94
N ALA A 45 14.70 -5.60 4.57
CA ALA A 45 15.86 -4.85 4.14
C ALA A 45 16.45 -4.03 5.29
N ASP A 46 17.69 -3.61 5.11
CA ASP A 46 18.38 -2.62 5.93
C ASP A 46 18.31 -1.26 5.23
N ILE A 47 18.00 -0.20 5.99
CA ILE A 47 17.91 1.16 5.47
C ILE A 47 19.25 1.85 5.69
N ALA A 48 19.84 2.35 4.63
CA ALA A 48 20.99 3.24 4.69
C ALA A 48 20.56 4.65 4.21
N THR A 49 20.92 5.67 4.98
CA THR A 49 20.72 7.07 4.62
C THR A 49 22.08 7.71 4.36
N PRO A 50 22.59 7.68 3.12
CA PRO A 50 24.00 7.97 2.86
C PRO A 50 24.41 9.43 3.12
N ASN A 51 23.48 10.36 3.16
CA ASN A 51 23.79 11.80 3.21
C ASN A 51 23.43 12.48 4.53
N ALA A 52 23.12 11.72 5.59
CA ALA A 52 22.98 12.33 6.90
C ALA A 52 24.35 12.66 7.48
N THR A 53 24.97 13.74 7.02
CA THR A 53 26.14 14.30 7.70
C THR A 53 25.63 14.96 8.98
N PRO A 54 26.02 14.48 10.18
CA PRO A 54 25.66 15.16 11.40
C PRO A 54 26.43 16.48 11.42
N THR A 55 25.80 17.57 11.05
CA THR A 55 26.34 18.89 11.34
C THR A 55 26.34 19.06 12.85
N THR A 56 27.51 18.78 13.45
CA THR A 56 27.86 19.09 14.84
C THR A 56 26.78 18.78 15.90
N GLY A 57 26.91 17.65 16.54
CA GLY A 57 26.15 17.28 17.73
C GLY A 57 25.44 15.95 17.60
N ASP A 58 25.31 15.26 18.71
CA ASP A 58 24.58 14.01 18.83
C ASP A 58 23.15 14.19 18.26
N LEU A 59 22.81 13.42 17.24
CA LEU A 59 21.47 13.40 16.64
C LEU A 59 20.36 13.11 17.67
N ARG A 60 20.72 12.59 18.84
CA ARG A 60 19.81 12.36 19.97
C ARG A 60 19.37 13.63 20.68
N THR A 61 20.14 14.71 20.57
CA THR A 61 19.92 15.94 21.33
C THR A 61 19.30 17.08 20.52
N LYS A 62 19.24 16.96 19.20
CA LYS A 62 18.63 17.99 18.35
C LYS A 62 17.10 17.87 18.31
N ASN A 63 16.48 18.75 19.07
CA ASN A 63 15.05 19.06 19.06
C ASN A 63 14.61 19.85 17.83
N THR A 64 15.26 19.74 16.69
CA THR A 64 15.12 20.75 15.65
C THR A 64 14.87 20.15 14.29
N ILE A 65 13.87 20.69 13.69
CA ILE A 65 13.76 21.23 12.31
C ILE A 65 14.14 20.28 11.14
N ASN A 66 15.03 19.31 11.34
CA ASN A 66 15.55 18.41 10.31
C ASN A 66 15.10 16.95 10.51
N ASP A 67 14.05 16.72 11.26
CA ASP A 67 13.54 15.38 11.50
C ASP A 67 12.79 14.91 10.26
N PHE A 68 13.31 13.92 9.58
CA PHE A 68 12.58 13.22 8.54
C PHE A 68 11.76 12.07 9.15
N GLN A 69 10.62 11.83 8.57
CA GLN A 69 9.61 10.92 9.10
C GLN A 69 9.10 10.01 7.99
N LEU A 70 8.75 8.79 8.37
CA LEU A 70 7.85 7.97 7.58
C LEU A 70 6.39 8.36 7.87
N ASP A 71 5.49 8.17 6.92
CA ASP A 71 4.06 8.23 7.25
C ASP A 71 3.75 7.19 8.34
N PRO A 72 3.17 7.58 9.46
CA PRO A 72 3.01 6.69 10.62
C PRO A 72 2.10 5.49 10.35
N MET A 73 1.14 5.60 9.43
CA MET A 73 0.26 4.48 9.07
C MET A 73 0.91 3.53 8.07
N VAL A 74 1.72 4.06 7.18
CA VAL A 74 2.33 3.30 6.09
C VAL A 74 3.66 2.70 6.51
N GLY A 75 4.47 3.45 7.26
CA GLY A 75 5.79 2.98 7.70
C GLY A 75 6.66 2.55 6.53
N ALA A 76 7.33 1.41 6.67
CA ALA A 76 8.25 0.89 5.66
C ALA A 76 7.56 0.39 4.36
N HIS A 77 6.21 0.31 4.33
CA HIS A 77 5.52 0.09 3.06
C HIS A 77 5.72 1.25 2.07
N SER A 78 6.10 2.44 2.55
CA SER A 78 6.41 3.61 1.71
C SER A 78 7.61 3.40 0.80
N PHE A 79 8.50 2.47 1.11
CA PHE A 79 9.62 2.12 0.22
C PHE A 79 9.19 1.42 -1.08
N ILE A 80 8.00 0.87 -1.14
CA ILE A 80 7.46 0.14 -2.30
C ILE A 80 6.63 1.09 -3.16
N ASP A 81 7.08 1.48 -4.35
CA ASP A 81 6.31 2.28 -5.31
C ASP A 81 5.27 1.43 -6.04
N SER A 82 5.72 0.30 -6.55
CA SER A 82 4.86 -0.66 -7.22
C SER A 82 5.27 -2.09 -6.94
N ILE A 83 4.30 -3.00 -7.06
CA ILE A 83 4.53 -4.42 -6.90
C ILE A 83 3.76 -5.17 -7.97
N SER A 84 4.42 -6.11 -8.66
CA SER A 84 3.80 -6.99 -9.63
C SER A 84 4.07 -8.45 -9.33
N THR A 85 3.13 -9.30 -9.73
CA THR A 85 3.21 -10.74 -9.63
C THR A 85 2.98 -11.35 -11.00
N GLU A 86 3.87 -12.24 -11.42
CA GLU A 86 3.81 -12.94 -12.70
C GLU A 86 3.84 -14.45 -12.49
N PHE A 87 3.01 -15.16 -13.22
CA PHE A 87 2.99 -16.63 -13.27
C PHE A 87 3.34 -17.13 -14.66
N SER A 88 4.07 -18.24 -14.74
CA SER A 88 4.46 -18.82 -16.02
C SER A 88 3.58 -19.97 -16.49
N ASN A 89 2.58 -20.38 -15.70
CA ASN A 89 1.70 -21.46 -16.13
C ASN A 89 0.89 -21.03 -17.37
N ALA A 90 0.92 -21.84 -18.40
CA ALA A 90 0.15 -21.66 -19.63
C ALA A 90 -1.38 -21.88 -19.45
N GLY A 91 -1.86 -22.10 -18.21
CA GLY A 91 -3.27 -22.24 -17.88
C GLY A 91 -4.02 -20.89 -17.87
N LYS A 92 -5.06 -20.79 -17.04
CA LYS A 92 -5.92 -19.61 -16.96
C LYS A 92 -5.20 -18.33 -16.51
N ASN A 93 -4.09 -18.45 -15.79
CA ASN A 93 -3.39 -17.35 -15.11
C ASN A 93 -1.90 -17.29 -15.52
N SER A 94 -1.61 -17.07 -16.79
CA SER A 94 -0.24 -16.86 -17.26
C SER A 94 0.05 -15.36 -17.49
N GLY A 95 1.31 -14.96 -17.29
CA GLY A 95 1.75 -13.58 -17.42
C GLY A 95 1.57 -12.76 -16.13
N THR A 96 1.45 -11.46 -16.26
CA THR A 96 1.25 -10.55 -15.13
C THR A 96 -0.18 -10.68 -14.60
N VAL A 97 -0.33 -11.22 -13.40
CA VAL A 97 -1.62 -11.45 -12.75
C VAL A 97 -2.03 -10.31 -11.82
N GLU A 98 -1.07 -9.54 -11.33
CA GLU A 98 -1.30 -8.30 -10.60
C GLU A 98 -0.20 -7.31 -10.91
N SER A 99 -0.56 -6.04 -11.13
CA SER A 99 0.37 -4.92 -11.19
C SER A 99 -0.24 -3.74 -10.45
N LEU A 100 0.22 -3.51 -9.24
CA LEU A 100 -0.28 -2.45 -8.35
C LEU A 100 0.74 -1.31 -8.31
N GLN A 101 0.37 -0.18 -8.90
CA GLN A 101 1.15 1.06 -8.89
C GLN A 101 0.73 1.94 -7.72
N GLU A 102 1.57 2.91 -7.33
CA GLU A 102 1.29 3.82 -6.21
C GLU A 102 0.90 3.07 -4.93
N TYR A 103 1.58 1.96 -4.69
CA TYR A 103 1.29 1.04 -3.60
C TYR A 103 1.26 1.71 -2.21
N PRO A 104 2.14 2.68 -1.87
CA PRO A 104 2.11 3.29 -0.53
C PRO A 104 0.79 3.99 -0.23
N ARG A 105 0.17 4.61 -1.23
CA ARG A 105 -1.13 5.27 -1.10
C ARG A 105 -2.26 4.26 -0.89
N TYR A 106 -2.21 3.14 -1.62
CA TYR A 106 -3.10 2.02 -1.36
C TYR A 106 -2.95 1.50 0.08
N ALA A 107 -1.70 1.29 0.53
CA ALA A 107 -1.41 0.84 1.88
C ALA A 107 -1.95 1.82 2.94
N LYS A 108 -1.82 3.15 2.71
CA LYS A 108 -2.38 4.18 3.56
C LYS A 108 -3.89 4.02 3.72
N MET A 109 -4.62 3.95 2.61
CA MET A 109 -6.08 3.78 2.61
C MET A 109 -6.48 2.47 3.28
N TYR A 110 -5.79 1.37 2.95
CA TYR A 110 -6.06 0.06 3.51
C TYR A 110 -5.92 0.06 5.04
N TYR A 111 -4.78 0.52 5.56
CA TYR A 111 -4.54 0.54 7.00
C TYR A 111 -5.43 1.52 7.74
N ALA A 112 -5.76 2.64 7.11
CA ALA A 112 -6.74 3.57 7.66
C ALA A 112 -8.14 2.94 7.80
N GLY A 113 -8.55 2.14 6.82
CA GLY A 113 -9.89 1.58 6.74
C GLY A 113 -10.09 0.23 7.43
N THR A 114 -9.02 -0.54 7.67
CA THR A 114 -9.16 -1.95 8.05
C THR A 114 -8.53 -2.34 9.38
N GLN A 115 -7.80 -1.45 10.06
CA GLN A 115 -7.13 -1.81 11.30
C GLN A 115 -7.78 -1.16 12.53
N THR A 116 -8.03 -1.99 13.55
CA THR A 116 -8.45 -1.51 14.88
C THR A 116 -7.28 -0.84 15.58
N MET A 117 -7.56 0.15 16.45
CA MET A 117 -6.54 0.81 17.29
C MET A 117 -5.74 -0.20 18.12
N ASP A 118 -6.39 -1.22 18.66
CA ASP A 118 -5.74 -2.26 19.49
C ASP A 118 -4.86 -3.21 18.66
N GLY A 119 -5.26 -3.56 17.43
CA GLY A 119 -4.46 -4.37 16.51
C GLY A 119 -3.23 -3.65 15.95
N GLN A 120 -3.15 -2.35 16.14
CA GLN A 120 -2.10 -1.49 15.60
C GLN A 120 -0.84 -1.41 16.48
N MET A 121 -0.91 -1.87 17.72
CA MET A 121 0.18 -1.76 18.72
C MET A 121 1.06 -3.01 18.79
N GLY A 122 0.85 -4.00 17.94
CA GLY A 122 1.56 -5.27 17.98
C GLY A 122 2.96 -5.22 17.37
N SER A 123 3.74 -6.28 17.62
CA SER A 123 5.10 -6.47 17.10
C SER A 123 5.19 -6.38 15.57
N ALA A 124 4.12 -6.72 14.85
CA ALA A 124 4.04 -6.56 13.40
C ALA A 124 4.18 -5.10 12.97
N CYS A 125 3.59 -4.16 13.70
CA CYS A 125 3.72 -2.73 13.41
C CYS A 125 5.15 -2.24 13.62
N ALA A 126 5.83 -2.70 14.67
CA ALA A 126 7.22 -2.34 14.91
C ALA A 126 8.14 -2.84 13.80
N CYS A 127 7.97 -4.09 13.32
CA CYS A 127 8.74 -4.62 12.20
C CYS A 127 8.48 -3.89 10.88
N GLU A 128 7.27 -3.36 10.70
CA GLU A 128 6.86 -2.60 9.53
C GLU A 128 7.13 -1.10 9.68
N LEU A 129 7.76 -0.68 10.77
CA LEU A 129 8.04 0.73 11.10
C LEU A 129 6.77 1.60 11.07
N ARG A 130 5.62 1.04 11.48
CA ARG A 130 4.33 1.74 11.55
C ARG A 130 3.99 2.13 12.98
N CYS A 131 3.40 3.31 13.11
CA CYS A 131 2.84 3.78 14.37
C CYS A 131 1.49 4.45 14.11
N PRO A 132 0.42 3.70 14.05
CA PRO A 132 -0.88 4.19 13.62
C PRO A 132 -1.66 4.94 14.73
N SER A 133 -1.16 5.00 15.95
CA SER A 133 -1.77 5.82 17.01
C SER A 133 -1.59 7.30 16.70
N MET A 134 -2.67 8.08 16.68
CA MET A 134 -2.60 9.53 16.49
C MET A 134 -1.81 10.26 17.59
N LYS A 135 -1.62 9.63 18.75
CA LYS A 135 -0.69 10.12 19.78
C LYS A 135 0.77 10.01 19.37
N CYS A 136 1.05 9.22 18.35
CA CYS A 136 2.35 9.07 17.70
C CYS A 136 2.31 9.81 16.36
N SER A 137 2.00 11.08 16.35
CA SER A 137 1.87 11.87 15.12
C SER A 137 3.14 11.91 14.28
N ASN A 138 4.27 11.49 14.85
CA ASN A 138 5.57 11.54 14.20
C ASN A 138 6.31 10.24 14.49
N VAL A 139 6.40 9.37 13.51
CA VAL A 139 7.39 8.29 13.54
C VAL A 139 8.73 8.93 13.17
N LEU A 140 9.37 9.49 14.18
CA LEU A 140 10.69 10.03 14.02
C LEU A 140 11.67 8.89 13.81
N LEU A 141 12.38 8.94 12.73
CA LEU A 141 13.52 8.08 12.49
C LEU A 141 14.73 8.55 13.34
N ARG A 142 14.47 9.09 14.50
CA ARG A 142 15.50 9.51 15.45
C ARG A 142 15.27 8.89 16.82
N GLY A 143 16.35 8.52 17.45
CA GLY A 143 16.39 8.09 18.83
C GLY A 143 15.71 9.11 19.73
N GLY A 144 14.72 8.60 20.45
CA GLY A 144 13.77 9.26 21.27
C GLY A 144 14.08 10.56 21.91
N GLN A 145 13.15 11.47 21.85
CA GLN A 145 13.02 12.52 22.83
C GLN A 145 12.43 11.95 24.13
N ALA A 146 13.13 12.16 25.23
CA ALA A 146 12.58 11.91 26.55
C ALA A 146 11.24 12.66 26.71
N GLY A 147 10.15 11.95 26.93
CA GLY A 147 8.84 12.52 27.20
C GLY A 147 7.79 12.44 26.08
N LYS A 148 8.11 11.94 24.89
CA LYS A 148 7.11 11.64 23.86
C LYS A 148 6.84 10.15 23.80
N ALA A 149 5.55 9.80 23.89
CA ALA A 149 5.08 8.45 24.09
C ALA A 149 5.58 7.44 23.05
N ALA A 150 6.11 6.42 23.52
CA ALA A 150 6.03 4.98 23.31
C ALA A 150 6.04 4.37 21.93
N ALA A 151 6.17 5.06 20.82
CA ALA A 151 6.33 4.39 19.52
C ALA A 151 7.26 5.15 18.60
N GLN A 152 8.46 5.38 19.08
CA GLN A 152 9.51 5.94 18.25
C GLN A 152 10.22 4.80 17.55
N VAL A 153 10.13 4.80 16.24
CA VAL A 153 11.00 3.96 15.44
C VAL A 153 12.42 4.54 15.57
N TYR A 154 13.25 3.77 16.23
CA TYR A 154 14.64 4.12 16.42
C TYR A 154 15.37 3.92 15.09
N ILE A 155 15.81 5.00 14.46
CA ILE A 155 16.96 4.94 13.56
C ILE A 155 18.19 5.27 14.40
N PRO A 156 19.24 4.45 14.29
CA PRO A 156 20.49 4.67 15.00
C PRO A 156 21.01 6.09 14.79
N SER A 157 21.58 6.65 15.83
CA SER A 157 22.09 8.02 15.83
C SER A 157 23.34 8.24 14.94
N ASN A 158 23.89 7.15 14.43
CA ASN A 158 24.99 7.17 13.48
C ASN A 158 24.42 7.07 12.06
N PRO A 159 24.68 8.02 11.14
CA PRO A 159 24.21 7.94 9.77
C PRO A 159 24.72 6.73 8.99
N HIS A 160 25.72 6.04 9.50
CA HIS A 160 26.28 4.80 8.94
C HIS A 160 25.66 3.54 9.55
N GLU A 161 24.84 3.66 10.59
CA GLU A 161 24.10 2.54 11.14
C GLU A 161 22.84 2.26 10.31
N LEU A 162 22.52 0.98 10.18
CA LEU A 162 21.38 0.52 9.40
C LEU A 162 20.18 0.28 10.33
N ALA A 163 19.04 0.85 10.01
CA ALA A 163 17.76 0.40 10.54
C ALA A 163 17.23 -0.69 9.64
N ASN A 164 16.64 -1.75 10.20
CA ASN A 164 16.06 -2.82 9.44
C ASN A 164 14.52 -2.82 9.55
N PHE A 165 13.90 -3.36 8.54
CA PHE A 165 12.45 -3.58 8.54
C PHE A 165 12.08 -4.92 7.91
N SER A 166 10.87 -5.37 8.20
CA SER A 166 10.26 -6.52 7.56
C SER A 166 8.78 -6.23 7.35
N VAL A 167 8.39 -5.90 6.12
CA VAL A 167 7.00 -5.60 5.75
C VAL A 167 6.32 -6.80 5.11
N ARG A 168 5.01 -6.93 5.32
CA ARG A 168 4.14 -7.85 4.61
C ARG A 168 3.29 -7.06 3.59
N PRO A 169 3.76 -6.90 2.34
CA PRO A 169 3.04 -6.12 1.35
C PRO A 169 1.64 -6.66 1.10
N ARG A 170 0.69 -5.75 0.85
CA ARG A 170 -0.71 -6.08 0.58
C ARG A 170 -0.96 -6.31 -0.90
N PHE A 171 -0.36 -7.36 -1.44
CA PHE A 171 -0.47 -7.77 -2.84
C PHE A 171 -1.14 -9.15 -2.94
N LEU A 172 -1.33 -9.64 -4.16
CA LEU A 172 -2.05 -10.86 -4.48
C LEU A 172 -1.72 -12.03 -3.55
N LEU A 173 -0.44 -12.42 -3.45
CA LEU A 173 -0.03 -13.60 -2.67
C LEU A 173 -0.19 -13.44 -1.15
N ASN A 174 -0.38 -12.23 -0.66
CA ASN A 174 -0.66 -11.92 0.74
C ASN A 174 -2.15 -11.60 1.01
N SER A 175 -3.02 -11.89 0.05
CA SER A 175 -4.45 -11.58 0.11
C SER A 175 -5.28 -12.76 -0.43
N VAL A 176 -4.96 -13.97 0.02
CA VAL A 176 -5.56 -15.21 -0.48
C VAL A 176 -6.42 -15.85 0.59
N SER A 177 -7.57 -16.37 0.19
CA SER A 177 -8.45 -17.20 1.01
C SER A 177 -8.60 -18.59 0.42
N SER A 178 -8.85 -19.55 1.29
CA SER A 178 -9.16 -20.94 0.93
C SER A 178 -10.30 -21.45 1.80
N ALA A 179 -11.22 -22.18 1.22
CA ALA A 179 -12.29 -22.85 1.95
C ALA A 179 -11.81 -24.10 2.72
N GLN A 180 -10.60 -24.60 2.43
CA GLN A 180 -10.09 -25.88 2.93
C GLN A 180 -8.95 -25.73 3.95
N GLY A 181 -8.75 -24.56 4.52
CA GLY A 181 -7.73 -24.30 5.53
C GLY A 181 -6.68 -23.29 5.13
N GLU A 182 -5.43 -23.47 5.56
CA GLU A 182 -4.37 -22.52 5.28
C GLU A 182 -4.04 -22.47 3.77
N PRO A 183 -4.05 -21.28 3.15
CA PRO A 183 -3.83 -21.19 1.71
C PRO A 183 -2.37 -21.50 1.36
N MET A 184 -2.19 -22.48 0.50
CA MET A 184 -0.90 -22.95 0.01
C MET A 184 -0.93 -23.06 -1.52
N LEU A 185 0.10 -22.54 -2.16
CA LEU A 185 0.25 -22.49 -3.61
C LEU A 185 1.30 -23.51 -4.05
N SER A 186 0.96 -24.36 -5.01
CA SER A 186 1.87 -25.32 -5.62
C SER A 186 2.45 -24.82 -6.94
N GLU A 187 3.60 -25.35 -7.32
CA GLU A 187 4.19 -25.10 -8.63
C GLU A 187 3.28 -25.59 -9.78
N ARG A 188 2.49 -26.65 -9.55
CA ARG A 188 1.55 -27.17 -10.54
C ARG A 188 0.44 -26.17 -10.89
N GLN A 189 0.03 -25.32 -9.92
CA GLN A 189 -1.03 -24.34 -10.13
C GLN A 189 -0.56 -23.12 -10.94
N VAL A 190 0.68 -22.69 -10.77
CA VAL A 190 1.16 -21.41 -11.33
C VAL A 190 2.43 -21.52 -12.18
N GLY A 191 3.08 -22.67 -12.21
CA GLY A 191 4.42 -22.82 -12.80
C GLY A 191 5.46 -22.07 -11.98
N SER A 192 6.21 -21.16 -12.58
CA SER A 192 7.07 -20.24 -11.83
C SER A 192 6.28 -19.01 -11.34
N CYS A 193 6.77 -18.40 -10.28
CA CYS A 193 6.20 -17.18 -9.73
C CYS A 193 7.31 -16.13 -9.56
N ARG A 194 7.17 -15.02 -10.26
CA ARG A 194 8.06 -13.86 -10.13
C ARG A 194 7.35 -12.72 -9.42
N ILE A 195 8.04 -12.11 -8.47
CA ILE A 195 7.61 -10.91 -7.77
C ILE A 195 8.58 -9.80 -8.10
N SER A 196 8.09 -8.70 -8.65
CA SER A 196 8.89 -7.51 -8.95
C SER A 196 8.43 -6.34 -8.11
N ILE A 197 9.36 -5.67 -7.42
CA ILE A 197 9.10 -4.55 -6.53
C ILE A 197 9.93 -3.37 -7.02
N ARG A 198 9.28 -2.27 -7.38
CA ARG A 198 9.95 -1.01 -7.68
C ARG A 198 9.99 -0.16 -6.43
N LEU A 199 11.13 0.48 -6.16
CA LEU A 199 11.31 1.35 -5.02
C LEU A 199 10.76 2.75 -5.28
N SER A 200 10.18 3.33 -4.22
CA SER A 200 9.61 4.67 -4.23
C SER A 200 10.69 5.75 -4.32
N ARG A 201 10.29 6.91 -4.84
CA ARG A 201 11.11 8.12 -4.72
C ARG A 201 11.23 8.57 -3.28
N PHE A 202 12.31 9.28 -2.97
CA PHE A 202 12.61 9.79 -1.63
C PHE A 202 11.44 10.57 -1.00
N SER A 203 10.82 11.49 -1.74
CA SER A 203 9.71 12.31 -1.25
C SER A 203 8.42 11.56 -0.90
N ASN A 204 8.24 10.32 -1.41
CA ASN A 204 7.14 9.45 -1.01
C ASN A 204 7.46 8.63 0.24
N VAL A 205 8.74 8.45 0.53
CA VAL A 205 9.20 7.68 1.69
C VAL A 205 9.30 8.56 2.91
N PHE A 206 9.99 9.68 2.77
CA PHE A 206 10.31 10.57 3.88
C PHE A 206 9.65 11.93 3.71
N ASN A 207 9.10 12.43 4.79
CA ASN A 207 8.64 13.79 4.90
C ASN A 207 9.24 14.45 6.16
N GLY A 208 9.40 15.75 6.17
CA GLY A 208 9.97 16.47 7.31
C GLY A 208 9.28 17.79 7.55
N ALA A 209 9.21 18.16 8.82
CA ALA A 209 8.77 19.48 9.24
C ALA A 209 9.98 20.42 9.23
N GLY A 210 10.30 21.01 8.10
CA GLY A 210 11.45 21.93 7.95
C GLY A 210 12.30 21.60 6.73
N ALA A 211 13.38 22.34 6.54
CA ALA A 211 14.31 22.07 5.44
C ALA A 211 15.01 20.73 5.66
N ILE A 212 14.57 19.69 4.95
CA ILE A 212 15.31 18.43 4.82
C ILE A 212 16.50 18.69 3.87
N ALA A 213 17.32 19.66 4.20
CA ALA A 213 18.48 19.99 3.36
C ALA A 213 19.55 18.87 3.39
N ASP A 214 19.49 18.01 4.40
CA ASP A 214 20.59 17.10 4.71
C ASP A 214 20.35 15.66 4.20
N ILE A 215 19.13 15.29 3.82
CA ILE A 215 18.81 13.94 3.32
C ILE A 215 18.02 14.07 2.03
N THR A 216 18.62 13.67 0.93
CA THR A 216 18.01 13.78 -0.41
C THR A 216 17.87 12.42 -1.10
N SER A 217 18.37 11.35 -0.48
CA SER A 217 18.31 10.00 -1.04
C SER A 217 18.33 8.96 0.07
N TYR A 218 17.92 7.76 -0.26
CA TYR A 218 18.06 6.58 0.58
C TYR A 218 18.60 5.41 -0.25
N SER A 219 19.08 4.40 0.43
CA SER A 219 19.35 3.10 -0.18
C SER A 219 18.92 1.98 0.76
N LEU A 220 18.59 0.82 0.16
CA LEU A 220 18.30 -0.42 0.85
C LEU A 220 19.41 -1.41 0.60
N ALA A 221 19.92 -2.01 1.66
CA ALA A 221 20.89 -3.09 1.60
C ALA A 221 20.29 -4.40 2.13
N ASN A 222 20.93 -5.53 1.88
CA ASN A 222 20.53 -6.84 2.38
C ASN A 222 19.05 -7.17 2.09
N VAL A 223 18.57 -6.75 0.93
CA VAL A 223 17.16 -6.94 0.55
C VAL A 223 16.87 -8.42 0.35
N ARG A 224 15.81 -8.92 1.00
CA ARG A 224 15.43 -10.33 0.97
C ARG A 224 13.93 -10.50 0.96
N LEU A 225 13.47 -11.54 0.27
CA LEU A 225 12.08 -12.02 0.36
C LEU A 225 12.04 -13.19 1.34
N LEU A 226 11.23 -13.05 2.39
CA LEU A 226 11.08 -14.05 3.44
C LEU A 226 9.73 -14.75 3.26
N TYR A 227 9.72 -16.09 3.22
CA TYR A 227 8.51 -16.88 3.11
C TYR A 227 8.67 -18.28 3.69
N GLN A 228 7.58 -19.00 3.78
CA GLN A 228 7.54 -20.35 4.31
C GLN A 228 7.07 -21.33 3.25
N THR A 229 7.59 -22.54 3.28
CA THR A 229 7.16 -23.65 2.43
C THR A 229 6.83 -24.88 3.25
N TYR A 230 5.90 -25.67 2.76
CA TYR A 230 5.49 -26.97 3.30
C TYR A 230 5.83 -28.10 2.34
N ALA A 231 5.94 -29.32 2.85
CA ALA A 231 6.04 -30.48 1.99
C ALA A 231 4.81 -30.56 1.06
N ASP A 232 5.03 -30.81 -0.22
CA ASP A 232 3.94 -31.01 -1.16
C ASP A 232 3.33 -32.41 -0.94
N ASP A 233 2.05 -32.46 -0.68
CA ASP A 233 1.28 -33.71 -0.48
C ASP A 233 0.63 -34.21 -1.78
N GLY A 234 0.90 -33.55 -2.91
CA GLY A 234 0.35 -33.89 -4.21
C GLY A 234 -1.08 -33.39 -4.45
N THR A 235 -1.72 -32.73 -3.48
CA THR A 235 -3.08 -32.17 -3.61
C THR A 235 -3.02 -30.67 -3.89
N ASP A 236 -3.89 -30.17 -4.74
CA ASP A 236 -4.07 -28.72 -4.97
C ASP A 236 -5.42 -28.30 -4.44
N MET A 237 -5.46 -27.15 -3.78
CA MET A 237 -6.70 -26.59 -3.24
C MET A 237 -7.15 -25.40 -4.08
N PRO A 238 -8.44 -25.19 -4.27
CA PRO A 238 -8.95 -23.95 -4.88
C PRO A 238 -8.59 -22.76 -4.01
N LEU A 239 -7.98 -21.76 -4.63
CA LEU A 239 -7.57 -20.54 -3.99
C LEU A 239 -8.27 -19.34 -4.64
N VAL A 240 -8.68 -18.39 -3.82
CA VAL A 240 -9.23 -17.12 -4.27
C VAL A 240 -8.35 -16.01 -3.72
N ALA A 241 -7.65 -15.33 -4.60
CA ALA A 241 -6.83 -14.19 -4.26
C ALA A 241 -7.61 -12.88 -4.45
N ARG A 242 -7.43 -11.94 -3.54
CA ARG A 242 -7.89 -10.56 -3.75
C ARG A 242 -6.83 -9.83 -4.55
N THR A 243 -7.20 -9.45 -5.77
CA THR A 243 -6.34 -8.69 -6.68
C THR A 243 -6.80 -7.24 -6.77
N LYS A 244 -5.90 -6.37 -7.21
CA LYS A 244 -6.17 -4.94 -7.34
C LYS A 244 -5.62 -4.44 -8.67
N ALA A 245 -6.31 -3.48 -9.22
CA ALA A 245 -5.83 -2.68 -10.33
C ALA A 245 -6.08 -1.21 -10.03
N ASN A 246 -5.22 -0.32 -10.52
CA ASN A 246 -5.36 1.10 -10.21
C ASN A 246 -5.24 1.98 -11.45
N ILE A 247 -5.85 3.16 -11.35
CA ILE A 247 -5.76 4.23 -12.32
C ILE A 247 -5.37 5.51 -11.59
N LYS A 248 -4.49 6.27 -12.22
CA LYS A 248 -4.08 7.60 -11.81
C LYS A 248 -4.51 8.61 -12.86
N GLN A 249 -5.20 9.66 -12.46
CA GLN A 249 -5.71 10.69 -13.36
C GLN A 249 -5.56 12.08 -12.75
N ASN A 250 -5.02 13.03 -13.51
CA ASN A 250 -5.04 14.44 -13.11
C ASN A 250 -6.44 15.03 -13.36
N VAL A 251 -6.91 15.82 -12.40
CA VAL A 251 -8.25 16.42 -12.40
C VAL A 251 -8.17 17.90 -12.03
N ASN A 252 -8.83 18.72 -12.81
CA ASN A 252 -8.84 20.20 -12.66
C ASN A 252 -10.22 20.82 -12.87
N GLY A 253 -11.25 20.01 -13.03
CA GLY A 253 -12.61 20.46 -13.32
C GLY A 253 -13.60 20.15 -12.19
N ASN A 254 -14.76 20.79 -12.23
CA ASN A 254 -15.86 20.52 -11.29
C ASN A 254 -16.54 19.18 -11.56
N ALA A 255 -16.54 18.72 -12.80
CA ALA A 255 -17.04 17.41 -13.20
C ALA A 255 -15.86 16.51 -13.56
N ILE A 256 -15.63 15.48 -12.75
CA ILE A 256 -14.55 14.51 -12.92
C ILE A 256 -15.16 13.26 -13.51
N THR A 257 -14.69 12.85 -14.68
CA THR A 257 -15.08 11.58 -15.29
C THR A 257 -13.91 10.62 -15.30
N LEU A 258 -14.09 9.45 -14.71
CA LEU A 258 -13.17 8.34 -14.77
C LEU A 258 -13.78 7.21 -15.59
N ASN A 259 -13.09 6.82 -16.66
CA ASN A 259 -13.46 5.67 -17.48
C ASN A 259 -12.39 4.60 -17.36
N ALA A 260 -12.79 3.39 -17.02
CA ALA A 260 -11.86 2.29 -16.78
C ALA A 260 -12.24 1.03 -17.56
N ARG A 261 -11.25 0.42 -18.19
CA ARG A 261 -11.23 -0.98 -18.63
C ARG A 261 -9.99 -1.62 -18.03
N LEU A 262 -10.17 -2.64 -17.22
CA LEU A 262 -9.10 -3.24 -16.43
C LEU A 262 -9.20 -4.77 -16.50
N PRO A 263 -8.09 -5.49 -16.55
CA PRO A 263 -8.09 -6.96 -16.60
C PRO A 263 -8.39 -7.56 -15.22
N ILE A 264 -9.54 -7.22 -14.64
CA ILE A 264 -9.93 -7.62 -13.28
C ILE A 264 -11.43 -7.85 -13.18
N MET A 265 -11.82 -8.86 -12.41
CA MET A 265 -13.18 -9.04 -11.94
C MET A 265 -13.35 -8.27 -10.63
N ALA A 266 -13.94 -7.10 -10.67
CA ALA A 266 -14.04 -6.20 -9.53
C ALA A 266 -15.45 -6.13 -8.95
N ASN A 267 -15.55 -5.87 -7.65
CA ASN A 267 -16.81 -5.59 -6.95
C ASN A 267 -16.82 -4.28 -6.17
N SER A 268 -15.68 -3.59 -6.14
CA SER A 268 -15.60 -2.30 -5.47
C SER A 268 -14.44 -1.44 -5.98
N MET A 269 -14.50 -0.16 -5.68
CA MET A 269 -13.46 0.82 -5.96
C MET A 269 -13.28 1.74 -4.76
N THR A 270 -12.04 2.08 -4.47
CA THR A 270 -11.69 3.12 -3.49
C THR A 270 -10.81 4.16 -4.16
N ALA A 271 -11.00 5.43 -3.84
CA ALA A 271 -10.18 6.49 -4.39
C ALA A 271 -9.84 7.57 -3.38
N SER A 272 -8.73 8.25 -3.65
CA SER A 272 -8.26 9.41 -2.87
C SER A 272 -7.74 10.49 -3.81
N PHE A 273 -7.66 11.70 -3.28
CA PHE A 273 -7.16 12.87 -3.99
C PHE A 273 -5.84 13.33 -3.40
N PHE A 274 -5.02 13.96 -4.20
CA PHE A 274 -3.82 14.64 -3.71
C PHE A 274 -3.51 15.87 -4.58
N PRO A 275 -3.14 17.03 -3.99
CA PRO A 275 -2.74 18.22 -4.74
C PRO A 275 -1.50 17.97 -5.59
N VAL A 276 -1.52 18.37 -6.85
CA VAL A 276 -0.41 18.18 -7.79
C VAL A 276 0.83 18.95 -7.35
N GLU A 277 0.65 20.16 -6.84
CA GLU A 277 1.74 21.03 -6.36
C GLU A 277 2.55 20.41 -5.21
N ASP A 278 1.90 19.55 -4.40
CA ASP A 278 2.50 18.93 -3.23
C ASP A 278 3.17 17.58 -3.50
N MET A 279 3.00 17.04 -4.70
CA MET A 279 3.45 15.68 -5.05
C MET A 279 4.97 15.48 -4.93
N ASN A 280 5.75 16.55 -5.06
CA ASN A 280 7.22 16.50 -4.97
C ASN A 280 7.77 17.20 -3.73
N SER A 281 6.89 17.60 -2.82
CA SER A 281 7.30 18.32 -1.61
C SER A 281 7.95 17.37 -0.62
N ALA A 282 9.22 17.60 -0.32
CA ALA A 282 9.89 16.90 0.77
C ALA A 282 9.42 17.37 2.17
N GLN A 283 8.70 18.50 2.23
CA GLN A 283 8.20 19.08 3.49
C GLN A 283 6.80 18.60 3.86
N LYS A 284 6.04 18.07 2.90
CA LYS A 284 4.67 17.59 3.09
C LYS A 284 4.63 16.06 3.05
N ASN A 285 3.73 15.49 3.82
CA ASN A 285 3.44 14.06 3.71
C ASN A 285 2.70 13.78 2.39
N THR A 286 3.43 13.32 1.38
CA THR A 286 2.86 13.01 0.06
C THR A 286 1.90 11.82 0.07
N LEU A 287 1.84 11.07 1.17
CA LEU A 287 0.90 9.96 1.39
C LEU A 287 -0.35 10.39 2.20
N ALA A 288 -0.46 11.66 2.58
CA ALA A 288 -1.68 12.18 3.18
C ALA A 288 -2.88 11.98 2.23
N LEU A 289 -4.08 11.90 2.81
CA LEU A 289 -5.35 11.77 2.10
C LEU A 289 -6.18 13.04 2.31
N PRO A 290 -5.77 14.20 1.77
CA PRO A 290 -6.44 15.46 2.01
C PRO A 290 -7.83 15.47 1.37
N GLU A 291 -8.71 16.24 1.98
CA GLU A 291 -10.05 16.48 1.45
C GLU A 291 -9.96 17.46 0.25
N PRO A 292 -10.45 17.07 -0.93
CA PRO A 292 -10.55 17.99 -2.06
C PRO A 292 -11.72 18.96 -1.87
N PRO A 293 -11.74 20.10 -2.57
CA PRO A 293 -12.85 21.05 -2.47
C PRO A 293 -14.19 20.42 -2.85
N ALA A 294 -15.16 20.54 -1.95
CA ALA A 294 -16.60 20.34 -2.12
C ALA A 294 -17.03 19.15 -3.01
N VAL A 295 -16.62 17.93 -2.68
CA VAL A 295 -17.15 16.72 -3.33
C VAL A 295 -18.63 16.56 -2.94
N SER A 296 -19.53 16.57 -3.93
CA SER A 296 -20.96 16.63 -3.66
C SER A 296 -21.78 15.49 -4.26
N ARG A 297 -21.38 14.93 -5.39
CA ARG A 297 -22.16 13.90 -6.08
C ARG A 297 -21.23 12.87 -6.71
N LEU A 298 -21.66 11.63 -6.64
CA LEU A 298 -20.93 10.52 -7.24
C LEU A 298 -21.93 9.59 -7.91
N GLU A 299 -21.71 9.36 -9.21
CA GLU A 299 -22.51 8.45 -10.03
C GLU A 299 -21.58 7.46 -10.72
N PHE A 300 -21.98 6.22 -10.81
CA PHE A 300 -21.25 5.24 -11.60
C PHE A 300 -22.19 4.39 -12.47
N SER A 301 -21.63 3.92 -13.57
CA SER A 301 -22.34 3.07 -14.52
C SER A 301 -21.39 2.08 -15.18
N PHE A 302 -21.97 1.08 -15.84
CA PHE A 302 -21.25 0.11 -16.66
C PHE A 302 -21.75 0.18 -18.11
N ASN A 303 -20.80 0.08 -19.07
CA ASN A 303 -21.07 0.05 -20.52
C ASN A 303 -21.84 1.25 -21.08
N ASP A 304 -21.59 2.43 -20.56
CA ASP A 304 -22.25 3.67 -20.99
C ASP A 304 -23.81 3.57 -20.97
N SER A 305 -24.35 2.67 -20.15
CA SER A 305 -25.78 2.57 -19.98
C SER A 305 -26.31 3.89 -19.43
N THR A 306 -27.36 4.43 -20.03
CA THR A 306 -28.01 5.68 -19.61
C THR A 306 -28.67 5.56 -18.23
N ASN A 307 -28.76 4.36 -17.69
CA ASN A 307 -29.19 4.10 -16.33
C ASN A 307 -27.96 4.11 -15.42
N SER A 308 -27.71 5.25 -14.77
CA SER A 308 -26.76 5.32 -13.66
C SER A 308 -27.17 4.28 -12.62
N TYR A 309 -26.32 3.29 -12.41
CA TYR A 309 -26.62 2.17 -11.51
C TYR A 309 -26.89 2.65 -10.08
N ILE A 310 -26.14 3.64 -9.62
CA ILE A 310 -26.33 4.24 -8.29
C ILE A 310 -25.82 5.67 -8.31
N SER A 311 -26.62 6.62 -7.86
CA SER A 311 -26.26 7.99 -7.59
C SER A 311 -26.22 8.19 -6.09
N TYR A 312 -25.09 8.66 -5.57
CA TYR A 312 -24.94 9.03 -4.17
C TYR A 312 -24.79 10.54 -4.04
N GLU A 313 -25.61 11.14 -3.22
CA GLU A 313 -25.30 12.46 -2.70
C GLU A 313 -24.36 12.31 -1.50
N LEU A 314 -23.18 12.88 -1.61
CA LEU A 314 -22.16 12.84 -0.59
C LEU A 314 -22.33 14.08 0.31
N ARG A 315 -23.30 14.01 1.23
CA ARG A 315 -23.63 15.16 2.13
C ARG A 315 -22.84 15.14 3.43
N ASP A 316 -22.41 13.98 3.86
CA ASP A 316 -21.82 13.78 5.18
C ASP A 316 -20.51 13.03 5.09
N LYS A 317 -19.45 13.59 5.70
CA LYS A 317 -18.11 13.01 5.72
C LYS A 317 -18.07 11.61 6.33
N ASN A 318 -18.87 11.37 7.36
CA ASN A 318 -18.91 10.06 8.02
C ASN A 318 -19.46 8.97 7.08
N SER A 319 -20.54 9.30 6.38
CA SER A 319 -21.14 8.39 5.39
C SER A 319 -20.21 8.12 4.22
N ILE A 320 -19.48 9.13 3.74
CA ILE A 320 -18.49 9.00 2.68
C ILE A 320 -17.38 8.04 3.12
N LEU A 321 -16.83 8.28 4.31
CA LEU A 321 -15.75 7.45 4.84
C LEU A 321 -16.21 6.03 5.14
N GLN A 322 -17.39 5.84 5.70
CA GLN A 322 -17.96 4.51 5.94
C GLN A 322 -18.07 3.70 4.65
N ARG A 323 -18.55 4.31 3.57
CA ARG A 323 -18.62 3.65 2.25
C ARG A 323 -17.24 3.33 1.68
N ALA A 324 -16.28 4.23 1.85
CA ALA A 324 -14.90 4.00 1.43
C ALA A 324 -14.29 2.80 2.18
N ILE A 325 -14.52 2.70 3.49
CA ILE A 325 -14.08 1.57 4.29
C ILE A 325 -14.72 0.26 3.84
N GLN A 326 -16.02 0.26 3.62
CA GLN A 326 -16.76 -0.90 3.10
C GLN A 326 -16.24 -1.35 1.74
N SER A 327 -15.82 -0.41 0.87
CA SER A 327 -15.27 -0.73 -0.43
C SER A 327 -13.86 -1.34 -0.37
N LEU A 328 -13.07 -1.00 0.64
CA LEU A 328 -11.74 -1.58 0.85
C LEU A 328 -11.81 -3.03 1.31
N ASN A 329 -12.84 -3.37 2.05
CA ASN A 329 -12.96 -4.69 2.65
C ASN A 329 -14.43 -5.16 2.71
N PRO A 330 -15.03 -5.47 1.57
CA PRO A 330 -16.43 -5.86 1.51
C PRO A 330 -16.75 -7.17 2.24
N MET A 331 -15.74 -7.91 2.69
CA MET A 331 -15.89 -9.22 3.34
C MET A 331 -15.40 -9.27 4.80
N ASP A 332 -14.76 -8.24 5.31
CA ASP A 332 -14.28 -8.20 6.71
C ASP A 332 -15.10 -7.18 7.52
N GLU A 333 -15.75 -7.65 8.56
CA GLU A 333 -16.61 -6.83 9.42
C GLU A 333 -15.86 -5.93 10.42
N THR A 334 -14.54 -6.03 10.48
CA THR A 334 -13.73 -5.27 11.44
C THR A 334 -13.36 -3.90 10.90
N ASN A 335 -14.25 -2.95 11.09
CA ASN A 335 -14.03 -1.55 10.76
C ASN A 335 -13.71 -0.73 12.02
N ALA A 336 -12.52 -0.17 12.08
CA ALA A 336 -12.21 0.80 13.12
C ALA A 336 -11.46 1.99 12.58
N VAL A 337 -12.22 2.98 12.15
CA VAL A 337 -11.71 4.32 11.94
C VAL A 337 -12.03 5.14 13.18
N SER A 338 -11.03 5.75 13.78
CA SER A 338 -11.28 6.66 14.89
C SER A 338 -11.85 7.98 14.38
N LEU A 339 -12.79 8.56 15.15
CA LEU A 339 -13.31 9.91 14.90
C LEU A 339 -12.20 10.96 14.77
N ASP A 340 -11.08 10.78 15.46
CA ASP A 340 -9.97 11.71 15.42
C ASP A 340 -9.21 11.68 14.09
N MET A 341 -9.16 10.53 13.42
CA MET A 341 -8.59 10.42 12.06
C MET A 341 -9.45 11.15 11.03
N ILE A 342 -10.77 11.14 11.20
CA ILE A 342 -11.70 11.88 10.35
C ILE A 342 -11.54 13.39 10.57
N LYS A 343 -11.37 13.82 11.81
CA LYS A 343 -11.26 15.22 12.18
C LYS A 343 -9.93 15.86 11.78
N SER A 344 -8.86 15.07 11.61
CA SER A 344 -7.55 15.61 11.21
C SER A 344 -7.51 16.17 9.81
N GLY A 345 -8.51 15.89 8.97
CA GLY A 345 -8.55 16.34 7.58
C GLY A 345 -7.62 15.58 6.62
N ASP A 346 -6.81 14.66 7.14
CA ASP A 346 -5.79 13.93 6.36
C ASP A 346 -6.23 12.53 5.92
N MET A 347 -7.54 12.23 6.07
CA MET A 347 -8.09 10.90 5.87
C MET A 347 -9.34 10.91 5.00
N TYR A 348 -9.31 11.67 3.91
CA TYR A 348 -10.42 11.70 2.98
C TYR A 348 -10.28 10.61 1.92
N MET A 349 -11.27 9.75 1.85
CA MET A 349 -11.41 8.71 0.83
C MET A 349 -12.85 8.67 0.33
N ILE A 350 -13.02 8.30 -0.93
CA ILE A 350 -14.32 7.93 -1.49
C ILE A 350 -14.28 6.45 -1.85
N GLY A 351 -15.41 5.78 -1.76
CA GLY A 351 -15.51 4.37 -2.11
C GLY A 351 -16.89 3.99 -2.60
N LEU A 352 -16.89 3.00 -3.47
CA LEU A 352 -18.07 2.43 -4.09
C LEU A 352 -17.97 0.91 -4.01
N GLY A 353 -19.06 0.28 -3.62
CA GLY A 353 -19.23 -1.16 -3.73
C GLY A 353 -20.45 -1.46 -4.62
N TRP A 354 -20.41 -2.57 -5.32
CA TRP A 354 -21.51 -3.15 -6.06
C TRP A 354 -21.65 -4.64 -5.72
N GLU A 355 -22.85 -5.16 -5.79
CA GLU A 355 -23.21 -6.45 -5.18
C GLU A 355 -22.53 -7.67 -5.83
N SER A 356 -22.14 -7.58 -7.09
CA SER A 356 -21.58 -8.70 -7.85
C SER A 356 -20.23 -8.38 -8.47
N PHE A 357 -19.40 -9.39 -8.65
CA PHE A 357 -18.13 -9.22 -9.39
C PHE A 357 -18.43 -9.00 -10.88
N ILE A 358 -17.88 -7.91 -11.42
CA ILE A 358 -18.03 -7.51 -12.81
C ILE A 358 -16.68 -7.58 -13.51
N ASP A 359 -16.64 -8.21 -14.67
CA ASP A 359 -15.46 -8.30 -15.52
C ASP A 359 -15.20 -6.96 -16.21
N LEU A 360 -14.30 -6.16 -15.65
CA LEU A 360 -13.94 -4.84 -16.18
C LEU A 360 -13.06 -4.92 -17.44
N SER A 361 -12.61 -6.09 -17.85
CA SER A 361 -11.98 -6.27 -19.16
C SER A 361 -13.00 -6.21 -20.30
N ARG A 362 -14.22 -6.65 -20.04
CA ARG A 362 -15.33 -6.70 -21.00
C ARG A 362 -16.28 -5.53 -20.84
N GLN A 363 -16.49 -5.08 -19.60
CA GLN A 363 -17.43 -4.00 -19.28
C GLN A 363 -16.65 -2.73 -18.90
N LYS A 364 -16.99 -1.62 -19.54
CA LYS A 364 -16.41 -0.31 -19.21
C LYS A 364 -17.08 0.21 -17.94
N PHE A 365 -16.27 0.49 -16.94
CA PHE A 365 -16.70 1.25 -15.77
C PHE A 365 -16.61 2.75 -16.06
N SER A 366 -17.64 3.49 -15.68
CA SER A 366 -17.68 4.95 -15.79
C SER A 366 -18.10 5.56 -14.45
N LEU A 367 -17.30 6.49 -13.95
CA LEU A 367 -17.59 7.28 -12.75
C LEU A 367 -17.71 8.75 -13.14
N LEU A 368 -18.77 9.40 -12.66
CA LEU A 368 -18.92 10.84 -12.66
C LEU A 368 -18.94 11.35 -11.23
N LEU A 369 -18.06 12.30 -10.93
CA LEU A 369 -17.97 12.90 -9.60
C LEU A 369 -18.01 14.42 -9.75
N ASN A 370 -18.87 15.08 -8.98
CA ASN A 370 -18.94 16.54 -8.92
C ASN A 370 -18.14 17.06 -7.73
N SER A 371 -17.30 18.03 -7.97
CA SER A 371 -16.42 18.64 -6.96
C SER A 371 -16.31 20.15 -7.15
N GLY A 372 -15.71 20.83 -6.18
CA GLY A 372 -15.34 22.24 -6.29
C GLY A 372 -13.91 22.47 -6.84
N ILE A 373 -13.24 21.42 -7.34
CA ILE A 373 -11.83 21.51 -7.79
C ILE A 373 -11.64 22.54 -8.90
N GLY A 374 -12.57 22.63 -9.84
CA GLY A 374 -12.48 23.62 -10.94
C GLY A 374 -12.59 25.09 -10.50
N SER A 375 -13.01 25.34 -9.26
CA SER A 375 -13.01 26.67 -8.64
C SER A 375 -11.77 26.89 -7.76
N SER A 376 -10.91 25.89 -7.63
CA SER A 376 -9.64 25.95 -6.90
C SER A 376 -8.52 26.37 -7.84
N ALA A 377 -7.51 27.06 -7.31
CA ALA A 377 -6.27 27.33 -8.03
C ALA A 377 -5.35 26.11 -8.12
N THR A 378 -5.68 25.04 -7.43
CA THR A 378 -4.86 23.83 -7.28
C THR A 378 -5.45 22.67 -8.07
N ASP A 379 -4.65 22.09 -8.96
CA ASP A 379 -4.97 20.82 -9.63
C ASP A 379 -4.80 19.64 -8.65
N TYR A 380 -5.59 18.60 -8.85
CA TYR A 380 -5.51 17.38 -8.05
C TYR A 380 -5.19 16.16 -8.92
N THR A 381 -4.61 15.15 -8.30
CA THR A 381 -4.53 13.81 -8.86
C THR A 381 -5.53 12.92 -8.13
N LEU A 382 -6.37 12.23 -8.89
CA LEU A 382 -7.26 11.18 -8.42
C LEU A 382 -6.55 9.82 -8.54
N TYR A 383 -6.43 9.11 -7.43
CA TYR A 383 -5.90 7.76 -7.35
C TYR A 383 -7.05 6.80 -7.07
N SER A 384 -7.36 5.95 -8.03
CA SER A 384 -8.48 4.99 -7.95
C SER A 384 -7.96 3.56 -7.95
N TYR A 385 -8.40 2.75 -6.98
CA TYR A 385 -8.04 1.35 -6.83
C TYR A 385 -9.30 0.50 -6.91
N PHE A 386 -9.31 -0.43 -7.85
CA PHE A 386 -10.38 -1.39 -8.06
C PHE A 386 -10.02 -2.69 -7.35
N HIS A 387 -10.96 -3.22 -6.58
CA HIS A 387 -10.79 -4.43 -5.79
C HIS A 387 -11.55 -5.57 -6.42
N GLY A 388 -10.86 -6.66 -6.64
CA GLY A 388 -11.44 -7.81 -7.29
C GLY A 388 -10.87 -9.13 -6.80
N ILE A 389 -11.21 -10.19 -7.51
CA ILE A 389 -10.76 -11.55 -7.23
C ILE A 389 -10.06 -12.16 -8.43
N LEU A 390 -9.15 -13.07 -8.14
CA LEU A 390 -8.51 -13.99 -9.06
C LEU A 390 -8.62 -15.41 -8.49
N GLU A 391 -9.16 -16.32 -9.26
CA GLU A 391 -9.18 -17.76 -8.93
C GLU A 391 -7.86 -18.40 -9.38
N MET A 392 -7.22 -19.15 -8.49
CA MET A 392 -5.93 -19.82 -8.71
C MET A 392 -6.03 -21.32 -8.48
#